data_038b7829289644c7a45ae40ea0b48499
#
_entry.id   038b7829289644c7a45ae40ea0b48499
#
_cell.length_a   1.000
_cell.length_b   1.000
_cell.length_c   1.000
_cell.angle_alpha   90.00
_cell.angle_beta   90.00
_cell.angle_gamma   90.00
#
_symmetry.space_group_name_H-M   'P 1'
#
loop_
_entity.id
_entity.type
_entity.pdbx_description
1 polymer ?
#
loop_
_entity_poly.entity_id
_entity_poly.type
_entity_poly.pdbx_seq_one_letter_code
_entity_poly.pdbx_strand_id
1 'polypeptide(L)'
;MDIKINKKKKALVTGGTGFVAGWIIKQLVEAGVNVHATVRDPSDGAKVGHLLELSQNSPGSVTLFQADLLKAGSFNAAVEGCSFVFHTASPFILKFNDPQRDLIDPALKGTQNILEAVSSSDSVERVVLTSSCVAIYGDADECAFVPNNMLNESIWNTTSSAFHQPYSYSKTVAEKEAWKIAEAQEKWSLVVINPSLVLGPTVSGKSTSASHDICLQMGDGTMKAGAPPFEIGMVDVRDVADAHIRAAYILDASGRHIVSNESCTPMKLSKMLQEQFEQYPLPKKELPKWLVWLVGPIMDKSMTRKVIAKNMGHSWKADNSKSKEKLGIEYRSLNTSIIEMFQQMIDEGSFKKS
;
A
#
# COMPACT_ATOMS: atom_id res chain seq x y z
N MET A 1 8.11 21.27 2.39
CA MET A 1 9.54 21.16 2.80
C MET A 1 10.29 20.50 1.65
N ASP A 2 11.23 21.23 1.05
CA ASP A 2 12.05 20.69 -0.04
C ASP A 2 13.11 19.74 0.53
N ILE A 3 13.10 18.49 0.06
CA ILE A 3 14.11 17.51 0.43
C ILE A 3 15.25 17.49 -0.59
N LYS A 4 16.48 17.38 -0.09
CA LYS A 4 17.65 17.23 -0.96
C LYS A 4 17.96 15.75 -1.18
N ILE A 5 17.58 15.22 -2.35
CA ILE A 5 17.88 13.84 -2.72
C ILE A 5 19.38 13.73 -3.07
N ASN A 6 20.08 12.85 -2.35
CA ASN A 6 21.49 12.54 -2.63
C ASN A 6 21.56 11.45 -3.71
N LYS A 7 21.81 11.87 -4.96
CA LYS A 7 21.89 10.99 -6.14
C LYS A 7 23.02 9.95 -6.08
N LYS A 8 24.01 10.12 -5.22
CA LYS A 8 25.12 9.16 -5.04
C LYS A 8 24.70 7.97 -4.17
N LYS A 9 23.64 8.10 -3.37
CA LYS A 9 23.13 7.03 -2.54
C LYS A 9 22.19 6.17 -3.36
N LYS A 10 22.61 4.93 -3.63
CA LYS A 10 21.80 3.93 -4.33
C LYS A 10 20.66 3.45 -3.44
N ALA A 11 19.52 3.15 -4.05
CA ALA A 11 18.34 2.65 -3.36
C ALA A 11 17.95 1.26 -3.84
N LEU A 12 17.50 0.40 -2.92
CA LEU A 12 16.81 -0.85 -3.24
C LEU A 12 15.31 -0.63 -3.07
N VAL A 13 14.51 -1.05 -4.05
CA VAL A 13 13.04 -1.15 -3.95
C VAL A 13 12.63 -2.60 -4.15
N THR A 14 12.05 -3.23 -3.13
CA THR A 14 11.59 -4.61 -3.24
C THR A 14 10.19 -4.69 -3.86
N GLY A 15 9.94 -5.71 -4.69
CA GLY A 15 8.65 -5.86 -5.37
C GLY A 15 8.40 -4.78 -6.43
N GLY A 16 9.40 -4.51 -7.28
CA GLY A 16 9.42 -3.38 -8.22
C GLY A 16 8.24 -3.29 -9.19
N THR A 17 7.54 -4.39 -9.45
CA THR A 17 6.32 -4.40 -10.28
C THR A 17 5.04 -4.06 -9.51
N GLY A 18 5.16 -3.74 -8.20
CA GLY A 18 4.03 -3.40 -7.34
C GLY A 18 3.54 -1.96 -7.54
N PHE A 19 2.30 -1.70 -7.12
CA PHE A 19 1.62 -0.43 -7.28
C PHE A 19 2.40 0.76 -6.67
N VAL A 20 2.73 0.68 -5.38
CA VAL A 20 3.52 1.69 -4.66
C VAL A 20 4.98 1.70 -5.12
N ALA A 21 5.57 0.50 -5.31
CA ALA A 21 6.94 0.35 -5.76
C ALA A 21 7.23 1.06 -7.09
N GLY A 22 6.33 0.92 -8.06
CA GLY A 22 6.46 1.58 -9.36
C GLY A 22 6.60 3.09 -9.24
N TRP A 23 5.81 3.73 -8.40
CA TRP A 23 5.90 5.16 -8.16
C TRP A 23 7.14 5.59 -7.37
N ILE A 24 7.60 4.79 -6.39
CA ILE A 24 8.87 5.04 -5.69
C ILE A 24 10.03 4.98 -6.69
N ILE A 25 10.08 3.93 -7.53
CA ILE A 25 11.12 3.76 -8.55
C ILE A 25 11.08 4.95 -9.52
N LYS A 26 9.90 5.29 -10.05
CA LYS A 26 9.74 6.41 -10.98
C LYS A 26 10.28 7.71 -10.40
N GLN A 27 9.84 8.10 -9.22
CA GLN A 27 10.26 9.35 -8.58
C GLN A 27 11.77 9.36 -8.27
N LEU A 28 12.35 8.23 -7.85
CA LEU A 28 13.78 8.12 -7.56
C LEU A 28 14.64 8.26 -8.85
N VAL A 29 14.27 7.55 -9.93
CA VAL A 29 15.07 7.63 -11.17
C VAL A 29 14.91 8.98 -11.87
N GLU A 30 13.73 9.60 -11.81
CA GLU A 30 13.52 10.97 -12.29
C GLU A 30 14.34 11.98 -11.50
N ALA A 31 14.56 11.75 -10.21
CA ALA A 31 15.47 12.54 -9.39
C ALA A 31 16.96 12.22 -9.64
N GLY A 32 17.28 11.22 -10.47
CA GLY A 32 18.65 10.83 -10.84
C GLY A 32 19.30 9.81 -9.90
N VAL A 33 18.51 9.07 -9.12
CA VAL A 33 19.00 8.00 -8.24
C VAL A 33 19.11 6.70 -9.02
N ASN A 34 20.17 5.92 -8.79
CA ASN A 34 20.28 4.56 -9.29
C ASN A 34 19.54 3.60 -8.36
N VAL A 35 18.60 2.85 -8.91
CA VAL A 35 17.71 1.97 -8.18
C VAL A 35 17.97 0.50 -8.51
N HIS A 36 18.19 -0.31 -7.50
CA HIS A 36 18.03 -1.77 -7.59
C HIS A 36 16.55 -2.09 -7.37
N ALA A 37 15.93 -2.82 -8.27
CA ALA A 37 14.54 -3.24 -8.13
C ALA A 37 14.46 -4.77 -8.12
N THR A 38 13.87 -5.34 -7.07
CA THR A 38 13.66 -6.80 -7.07
C THR A 38 12.34 -7.16 -7.71
N VAL A 39 12.37 -8.20 -8.53
CA VAL A 39 11.22 -8.80 -9.20
C VAL A 39 11.32 -10.32 -9.13
N ARG A 40 10.19 -11.04 -9.24
CA ARG A 40 10.21 -12.51 -9.23
C ARG A 40 10.84 -13.11 -10.48
N ASP A 41 10.58 -12.50 -11.62
CA ASP A 41 11.13 -12.92 -12.91
C ASP A 41 11.52 -11.66 -13.71
N PRO A 42 12.82 -11.36 -13.83
CA PRO A 42 13.32 -10.23 -14.61
C PRO A 42 13.23 -10.46 -16.12
N SER A 43 12.96 -11.67 -16.59
CA SER A 43 12.79 -12.02 -18.01
C SER A 43 11.36 -11.81 -18.52
N ASP A 44 10.37 -11.65 -17.63
CA ASP A 44 8.97 -11.38 -17.98
C ASP A 44 8.81 -9.91 -18.45
N GLY A 45 9.11 -9.67 -19.73
CA GLY A 45 9.06 -8.32 -20.32
C GLY A 45 7.71 -7.64 -20.19
N ALA A 46 6.61 -8.39 -20.13
CA ALA A 46 5.27 -7.85 -19.94
C ALA A 46 5.09 -7.22 -18.54
N LYS A 47 5.82 -7.73 -17.54
CA LYS A 47 5.78 -7.21 -16.17
C LYS A 47 6.83 -6.20 -15.86
N VAL A 48 8.02 -6.27 -16.49
CA VAL A 48 9.15 -5.40 -16.14
C VAL A 48 9.45 -4.32 -17.19
N GLY A 49 8.80 -4.36 -18.36
CA GLY A 49 9.09 -3.45 -19.48
C GLY A 49 9.01 -1.98 -19.08
N HIS A 50 8.00 -1.59 -18.32
CA HIS A 50 7.84 -0.23 -17.81
C HIS A 50 9.01 0.25 -16.91
N LEU A 51 9.64 -0.67 -16.15
CA LEU A 51 10.81 -0.34 -15.31
C LEU A 51 12.05 -0.09 -16.17
N LEU A 52 12.22 -0.87 -17.23
CA LEU A 52 13.31 -0.71 -18.18
C LEU A 52 13.14 0.59 -18.99
N GLU A 53 11.92 0.91 -19.38
CA GLU A 53 11.58 2.17 -20.04
C GLU A 53 11.87 3.40 -19.15
N LEU A 54 11.50 3.35 -17.88
CA LEU A 54 11.86 4.37 -16.90
C LEU A 54 13.38 4.58 -16.83
N SER A 55 14.15 3.48 -16.82
CA SER A 55 15.60 3.52 -16.78
C SER A 55 16.22 4.20 -18.03
N GLN A 56 15.60 4.02 -19.19
CA GLN A 56 16.09 4.62 -20.45
C GLN A 56 15.74 6.11 -20.56
N ASN A 57 14.63 6.53 -19.96
CA ASN A 57 14.06 7.87 -20.12
C ASN A 57 14.29 8.79 -18.92
N SER A 58 15.08 8.38 -17.93
CA SER A 58 15.32 9.13 -16.70
C SER A 58 16.82 9.39 -16.47
N PRO A 59 17.18 10.42 -15.68
CA PRO A 59 18.57 10.68 -15.30
C PRO A 59 19.21 9.60 -14.42
N GLY A 60 18.40 8.84 -13.65
CA GLY A 60 18.81 7.67 -12.88
C GLY A 60 18.68 6.38 -13.68
N SER A 61 18.91 5.25 -13.03
CA SER A 61 18.81 3.93 -13.67
C SER A 61 18.08 2.91 -12.83
N VAL A 62 17.53 1.88 -13.47
CA VAL A 62 16.96 0.69 -12.79
C VAL A 62 17.79 -0.53 -13.15
N THR A 63 18.27 -1.24 -12.14
CA THR A 63 18.88 -2.57 -12.29
C THR A 63 17.95 -3.61 -11.67
N LEU A 64 17.53 -4.60 -12.46
CA LEU A 64 16.62 -5.64 -12.01
C LEU A 64 17.38 -6.79 -11.34
N PHE A 65 16.86 -7.26 -10.20
CA PHE A 65 17.36 -8.43 -9.50
C PHE A 65 16.22 -9.44 -9.29
N GLN A 66 16.53 -10.71 -9.52
CA GLN A 66 15.58 -11.77 -9.18
C GLN A 66 15.60 -12.02 -7.67
N ALA A 67 14.45 -11.89 -7.00
CA ALA A 67 14.31 -12.24 -5.60
C ALA A 67 12.90 -12.74 -5.28
N ASP A 68 12.82 -13.61 -4.28
CA ASP A 68 11.58 -14.15 -3.74
C ASP A 68 11.56 -13.98 -2.23
N LEU A 69 10.45 -13.45 -1.69
CA LEU A 69 10.27 -13.24 -0.26
C LEU A 69 10.48 -14.50 0.59
N LEU A 70 10.17 -15.66 0.03
CA LEU A 70 10.26 -16.94 0.74
C LEU A 70 11.59 -17.67 0.55
N LYS A 71 12.49 -17.14 -0.30
CA LYS A 71 13.79 -17.74 -0.57
C LYS A 71 14.88 -17.01 0.19
N ALA A 72 15.41 -17.63 1.24
CA ALA A 72 16.51 -17.09 2.04
C ALA A 72 17.72 -16.69 1.17
N GLY A 73 18.32 -15.55 1.45
CA GLY A 73 19.49 -15.01 0.75
C GLY A 73 19.21 -14.45 -0.66
N SER A 74 17.96 -14.53 -1.17
CA SER A 74 17.64 -14.05 -2.53
C SER A 74 17.80 -12.53 -2.68
N PHE A 75 17.81 -11.78 -1.60
CA PHE A 75 17.97 -10.32 -1.58
C PHE A 75 19.42 -9.85 -1.46
N ASN A 76 20.39 -10.72 -1.11
CA ASN A 76 21.76 -10.31 -0.79
C ASN A 76 22.40 -9.49 -1.91
N ALA A 77 22.35 -9.98 -3.15
CA ALA A 77 22.92 -9.27 -4.29
C ALA A 77 22.22 -7.92 -4.58
N ALA A 78 20.90 -7.83 -4.32
CA ALA A 78 20.14 -6.62 -4.56
C ALA A 78 20.42 -5.52 -3.51
N VAL A 79 20.73 -5.90 -2.28
CA VAL A 79 21.05 -4.98 -1.17
C VAL A 79 22.45 -4.38 -1.31
N GLU A 80 23.37 -5.07 -1.97
CA GLU A 80 24.78 -4.69 -2.05
C GLU A 80 24.99 -3.27 -2.61
N GLY A 81 25.69 -2.44 -1.86
CA GLY A 81 25.98 -1.06 -2.22
C GLY A 81 24.79 -0.09 -2.15
N CYS A 82 23.63 -0.53 -1.63
CA CYS A 82 22.48 0.33 -1.40
C CYS A 82 22.56 1.01 -0.04
N SER A 83 22.30 2.33 0.02
CA SER A 83 22.19 3.07 1.28
C SER A 83 20.77 3.06 1.84
N PHE A 84 19.77 2.99 0.98
CA PHE A 84 18.36 2.98 1.37
C PHE A 84 17.65 1.75 0.83
N VAL A 85 16.79 1.16 1.66
CA VAL A 85 15.96 0.02 1.28
C VAL A 85 14.49 0.37 1.48
N PHE A 86 13.72 0.40 0.40
CA PHE A 86 12.28 0.55 0.41
C PHE A 86 11.66 -0.85 0.34
N HIS A 87 11.25 -1.35 1.49
CA HIS A 87 10.62 -2.67 1.54
C HIS A 87 9.12 -2.57 1.32
N THR A 88 8.72 -2.66 0.06
CA THR A 88 7.32 -2.60 -0.37
C THR A 88 6.74 -3.98 -0.71
N ALA A 89 7.59 -4.96 -0.96
CA ALA A 89 7.16 -6.32 -1.28
C ALA A 89 6.40 -6.93 -0.10
N SER A 90 5.19 -7.36 -0.36
CA SER A 90 4.36 -8.09 0.59
C SER A 90 3.49 -9.06 -0.18
N PRO A 91 3.22 -10.26 0.33
CA PRO A 91 2.21 -11.11 -0.27
C PRO A 91 0.85 -10.40 -0.13
N PHE A 92 0.28 -10.02 -1.25
CA PHE A 92 -1.08 -9.50 -1.32
C PHE A 92 -1.93 -10.54 -2.06
N ILE A 93 -2.65 -11.35 -1.29
CA ILE A 93 -3.53 -12.40 -1.80
C ILE A 93 -4.92 -12.16 -1.21
N LEU A 94 -5.89 -11.85 -2.07
CA LEU A 94 -7.28 -11.63 -1.67
C LEU A 94 -8.04 -12.93 -1.43
N LYS A 95 -7.62 -14.02 -2.08
CA LYS A 95 -8.24 -15.35 -1.94
C LYS A 95 -7.20 -16.34 -1.44
N PHE A 96 -7.39 -16.88 -0.27
CA PHE A 96 -6.52 -17.87 0.37
C PHE A 96 -7.38 -19.01 0.94
N ASN A 97 -6.79 -20.19 1.04
CA ASN A 97 -7.42 -21.33 1.68
C ASN A 97 -6.99 -21.48 3.15
N ASP A 98 -5.74 -21.18 3.43
CA ASP A 98 -5.14 -21.23 4.76
C ASP A 98 -4.46 -19.87 5.04
N PRO A 99 -5.08 -19.01 5.89
CA PRO A 99 -4.54 -17.68 6.19
C PRO A 99 -3.12 -17.73 6.76
N GLN A 100 -2.80 -18.73 7.59
CA GLN A 100 -1.48 -18.84 8.20
C GLN A 100 -0.42 -19.10 7.13
N ARG A 101 -0.61 -20.14 6.32
CA ARG A 101 0.33 -20.57 5.31
C ARG A 101 0.41 -19.60 4.12
N ASP A 102 -0.74 -19.09 3.66
CA ASP A 102 -0.83 -18.39 2.39
C ASP A 102 -0.59 -16.87 2.55
N LEU A 103 -0.74 -16.31 3.76
CA LEU A 103 -0.69 -14.88 3.99
C LEU A 103 0.23 -14.46 5.17
N ILE A 104 0.04 -15.04 6.37
CA ILE A 104 0.73 -14.61 7.58
C ILE A 104 2.20 -15.03 7.55
N ASP A 105 2.49 -16.31 7.34
CA ASP A 105 3.86 -16.82 7.26
C ASP A 105 4.67 -16.15 6.14
N PRO A 106 4.13 -15.98 4.91
CA PRO A 106 4.83 -15.26 3.86
C PRO A 106 5.13 -13.79 4.18
N ALA A 107 4.22 -13.09 4.87
CA ALA A 107 4.45 -11.70 5.28
C ALA A 107 5.58 -11.63 6.34
N LEU A 108 5.53 -12.50 7.34
CA LEU A 108 6.53 -12.56 8.41
C LEU A 108 7.91 -12.98 7.87
N LYS A 109 7.98 -14.13 7.17
CA LYS A 109 9.23 -14.66 6.62
C LYS A 109 9.85 -13.74 5.57
N GLY A 110 9.00 -13.11 4.73
CA GLY A 110 9.47 -12.14 3.76
C GLY A 110 10.14 -10.92 4.40
N THR A 111 9.54 -10.41 5.48
CA THR A 111 10.14 -9.32 6.26
C THR A 111 11.45 -9.75 6.92
N GLN A 112 11.51 -10.95 7.50
CA GLN A 112 12.74 -11.49 8.08
C GLN A 112 13.84 -11.63 7.03
N ASN A 113 13.55 -12.24 5.87
CA ASN A 113 14.54 -12.47 4.82
C ASN A 113 15.17 -11.20 4.27
N ILE A 114 14.38 -10.14 4.05
CA ILE A 114 14.94 -8.88 3.57
C ILE A 114 15.75 -8.17 4.66
N LEU A 115 15.27 -8.16 5.91
CA LEU A 115 15.98 -7.50 7.01
C LEU A 115 17.24 -8.26 7.43
N GLU A 116 17.31 -9.57 7.25
CA GLU A 116 18.52 -10.37 7.38
C GLU A 116 19.57 -9.98 6.31
N ALA A 117 19.16 -9.86 5.05
CA ALA A 117 20.03 -9.37 3.97
C ALA A 117 20.53 -7.94 4.23
N VAL A 118 19.65 -7.05 4.72
CA VAL A 118 20.00 -5.68 5.14
C VAL A 118 21.01 -5.68 6.27
N SER A 119 20.81 -6.48 7.32
CA SER A 119 21.69 -6.55 8.50
C SER A 119 23.06 -7.14 8.18
N SER A 120 23.14 -7.95 7.13
CA SER A 120 24.39 -8.51 6.61
C SER A 120 25.17 -7.54 5.71
N SER A 121 24.57 -6.43 5.31
CA SER A 121 25.19 -5.40 4.47
C SER A 121 25.75 -4.28 5.35
N ASP A 122 26.95 -3.79 5.01
CA ASP A 122 27.55 -2.62 5.68
C ASP A 122 27.21 -1.29 4.97
N SER A 123 26.48 -1.32 3.86
CA SER A 123 26.14 -0.12 3.08
C SER A 123 24.81 0.51 3.44
N VAL A 124 23.89 -0.26 4.07
CA VAL A 124 22.53 0.21 4.35
C VAL A 124 22.51 1.10 5.59
N GLU A 125 21.96 2.29 5.43
CA GLU A 125 21.80 3.29 6.49
C GLU A 125 20.36 3.33 7.03
N ARG A 126 19.38 3.07 6.16
CA ARG A 126 17.96 3.14 6.52
C ARG A 126 17.09 2.20 5.70
N VAL A 127 16.12 1.61 6.40
CA VAL A 127 15.00 0.86 5.80
C VAL A 127 13.72 1.68 5.95
N VAL A 128 12.96 1.80 4.87
CA VAL A 128 11.59 2.32 4.88
C VAL A 128 10.64 1.18 4.55
N LEU A 129 9.85 0.77 5.54
CA LEU A 129 8.92 -0.35 5.43
C LEU A 129 7.52 0.13 5.04
N THR A 130 6.94 -0.45 4.01
CA THR A 130 5.51 -0.30 3.70
C THR A 130 4.68 -1.25 4.56
N SER A 131 4.14 -0.74 5.65
CA SER A 131 3.12 -1.43 6.45
C SER A 131 1.70 -1.06 5.97
N SER A 132 0.79 -0.79 6.86
CA SER A 132 -0.59 -0.35 6.58
C SER A 132 -1.24 0.23 7.83
N CYS A 133 -2.25 1.09 7.66
CA CYS A 133 -3.13 1.50 8.75
C CYS A 133 -3.77 0.30 9.46
N VAL A 134 -3.99 -0.84 8.79
CA VAL A 134 -4.54 -2.05 9.42
C VAL A 134 -3.58 -2.73 10.41
N ALA A 135 -2.32 -2.30 10.51
CA ALA A 135 -1.43 -2.65 11.61
C ALA A 135 -1.68 -1.79 12.87
N ILE A 136 -2.53 -0.78 12.77
CA ILE A 136 -2.93 0.13 13.85
C ILE A 136 -4.27 -0.30 14.45
N TYR A 137 -5.23 -0.70 13.62
CA TYR A 137 -6.57 -1.12 14.02
C TYR A 137 -6.99 -2.43 13.34
N GLY A 138 -7.90 -3.18 13.94
CA GLY A 138 -8.47 -4.39 13.35
C GLY A 138 -9.80 -4.15 12.65
N ASP A 139 -10.73 -3.49 13.32
CA ASP A 139 -12.06 -3.16 12.80
C ASP A 139 -12.38 -1.66 12.98
N ALA A 140 -13.23 -1.09 12.11
CA ALA A 140 -13.54 0.35 12.12
C ALA A 140 -14.27 0.82 13.39
N ASP A 141 -15.02 -0.06 14.07
CA ASP A 141 -15.69 0.26 15.33
C ASP A 141 -14.70 0.65 16.45
N GLU A 142 -13.43 0.22 16.35
CA GLU A 142 -12.37 0.55 17.31
C GLU A 142 -12.05 2.06 17.34
N CYS A 143 -12.30 2.79 16.25
CA CYS A 143 -12.11 4.24 16.21
C CYS A 143 -12.93 4.97 17.29
N ALA A 144 -14.07 4.42 17.70
CA ALA A 144 -14.90 5.02 18.74
C ALA A 144 -14.32 4.89 20.17
N PHE A 145 -13.31 4.04 20.36
CA PHE A 145 -12.73 3.74 21.68
C PHE A 145 -11.33 4.30 21.88
N VAL A 146 -10.79 5.01 20.88
CA VAL A 146 -9.47 5.66 20.97
C VAL A 146 -9.62 7.16 21.27
N PRO A 147 -8.59 7.83 21.82
CA PRO A 147 -8.63 9.26 22.11
C PRO A 147 -9.08 10.09 20.90
N ASN A 148 -10.00 11.02 21.11
CA ASN A 148 -10.58 11.89 20.08
C ASN A 148 -11.27 11.13 18.93
N ASN A 149 -11.60 9.86 19.11
CA ASN A 149 -12.11 8.96 18.05
C ASN A 149 -11.22 8.95 16.79
N MET A 150 -9.90 9.06 16.99
CA MET A 150 -8.92 9.20 15.92
C MET A 150 -7.73 8.28 16.15
N LEU A 151 -7.46 7.38 15.20
CA LEU A 151 -6.31 6.49 15.20
C LEU A 151 -5.01 7.30 15.07
N ASN A 152 -3.95 6.87 15.76
CA ASN A 152 -2.63 7.47 15.66
C ASN A 152 -1.53 6.40 15.70
N GLU A 153 -0.28 6.82 15.50
CA GLU A 153 0.86 5.91 15.37
C GLU A 153 1.25 5.16 16.64
N SER A 154 0.76 5.57 17.83
CA SER A 154 1.04 4.86 19.09
C SER A 154 0.18 3.61 19.28
N ILE A 155 -0.89 3.49 18.50
CA ILE A 155 -1.87 2.40 18.61
C ILE A 155 -1.37 1.19 17.80
N TRP A 156 -1.62 0.00 18.33
CA TRP A 156 -1.38 -1.27 17.66
C TRP A 156 -2.66 -2.05 17.51
N ASN A 157 -2.84 -2.67 16.35
CA ASN A 157 -3.88 -3.66 16.15
C ASN A 157 -3.66 -4.86 17.08
N THR A 158 -4.64 -5.13 17.94
CA THR A 158 -4.64 -6.23 18.92
C THR A 158 -5.85 -7.15 18.76
N THR A 159 -6.75 -6.88 17.83
CA THR A 159 -8.06 -7.54 17.69
C THR A 159 -8.16 -8.46 16.48
N SER A 160 -7.27 -8.27 15.50
CA SER A 160 -7.19 -9.17 14.35
C SER A 160 -6.45 -10.48 14.67
N SER A 161 -6.73 -11.51 13.92
CA SER A 161 -6.15 -12.84 14.06
C SER A 161 -6.17 -13.59 12.72
N ALA A 162 -5.61 -14.79 12.65
CA ALA A 162 -5.73 -15.68 11.49
C ALA A 162 -7.19 -15.98 11.08
N PHE A 163 -8.14 -15.89 12.03
CA PHE A 163 -9.56 -16.20 11.81
C PHE A 163 -10.44 -14.96 11.71
N HIS A 164 -9.89 -13.76 11.95
CA HIS A 164 -10.61 -12.50 11.85
C HIS A 164 -9.66 -11.41 11.32
N GLN A 165 -9.98 -10.85 10.16
CA GLN A 165 -9.13 -9.86 9.49
C GLN A 165 -7.67 -10.37 9.28
N PRO A 166 -7.47 -11.54 8.66
CA PRO A 166 -6.15 -12.17 8.56
C PRO A 166 -5.11 -11.31 7.82
N TYR A 167 -5.54 -10.49 6.86
CA TYR A 167 -4.65 -9.52 6.22
C TYR A 167 -4.14 -8.46 7.22
N SER A 168 -5.03 -7.90 8.03
CA SER A 168 -4.67 -6.94 9.08
C SER A 168 -3.71 -7.56 10.09
N TYR A 169 -3.97 -8.82 10.45
CA TYR A 169 -3.09 -9.58 11.34
C TYR A 169 -1.71 -9.82 10.70
N SER A 170 -1.64 -10.21 9.43
CA SER A 170 -0.37 -10.43 8.73
C SER A 170 0.49 -9.16 8.68
N LYS A 171 -0.11 -7.99 8.44
CA LYS A 171 0.59 -6.71 8.47
C LYS A 171 1.07 -6.34 9.86
N THR A 172 0.26 -6.61 10.88
CA THR A 172 0.62 -6.34 12.28
C THR A 172 1.82 -7.16 12.74
N VAL A 173 1.82 -8.46 12.46
CA VAL A 173 2.94 -9.34 12.90
C VAL A 173 4.22 -9.06 12.11
N ALA A 174 4.10 -8.76 10.81
CA ALA A 174 5.25 -8.40 9.98
C ALA A 174 5.90 -7.08 10.43
N GLU A 175 5.09 -6.06 10.74
CA GLU A 175 5.61 -4.78 11.24
C GLU A 175 6.25 -4.91 12.63
N LYS A 176 5.62 -5.65 13.55
CA LYS A 176 6.20 -5.92 14.87
C LYS A 176 7.53 -6.65 14.78
N GLU A 177 7.64 -7.62 13.88
CA GLU A 177 8.92 -8.33 13.67
C GLU A 177 9.98 -7.41 13.09
N ALA A 178 9.62 -6.51 12.17
CA ALA A 178 10.55 -5.51 11.64
C ALA A 178 11.11 -4.60 12.75
N TRP A 179 10.27 -4.13 13.65
CA TRP A 179 10.70 -3.33 14.80
C TRP A 179 11.62 -4.13 15.72
N LYS A 180 11.26 -5.36 16.06
CA LYS A 180 12.08 -6.25 16.88
C LYS A 180 13.49 -6.45 16.29
N ILE A 181 13.60 -6.66 14.97
CA ILE A 181 14.89 -6.80 14.29
C ILE A 181 15.66 -5.48 14.30
N ALA A 182 14.97 -4.35 14.03
CA ALA A 182 15.61 -3.05 14.03
C ALA A 182 16.14 -2.63 15.40
N GLU A 183 15.41 -2.91 16.47
CA GLU A 183 15.79 -2.59 17.84
C GLU A 183 16.96 -3.46 18.38
N ALA A 184 17.24 -4.59 17.75
CA ALA A 184 18.33 -5.50 18.13
C ALA A 184 19.69 -5.12 17.52
N GLN A 185 19.80 -4.02 16.76
CA GLN A 185 21.02 -3.61 16.07
C GLN A 185 21.10 -2.06 15.95
N GLU A 186 22.29 -1.53 15.62
CA GLU A 186 22.55 -0.09 15.49
C GLU A 186 23.10 0.31 14.10
N LYS A 187 23.20 -0.63 13.14
CA LYS A 187 23.78 -0.38 11.82
C LYS A 187 22.89 0.48 10.92
N TRP A 188 21.58 0.28 10.99
CA TRP A 188 20.58 0.96 10.15
C TRP A 188 19.34 1.35 10.95
N SER A 189 18.66 2.38 10.51
CA SER A 189 17.41 2.87 11.12
C SER A 189 16.19 2.35 10.37
N LEU A 190 15.07 2.16 11.09
CA LEU A 190 13.76 1.81 10.51
C LEU A 190 12.81 2.99 10.57
N VAL A 191 12.13 3.26 9.44
CA VAL A 191 10.97 4.13 9.37
C VAL A 191 9.82 3.35 8.74
N VAL A 192 8.63 3.44 9.30
CA VAL A 192 7.47 2.68 8.82
C VAL A 192 6.42 3.64 8.28
N ILE A 193 5.98 3.38 7.05
CA ILE A 193 4.86 4.06 6.41
C ILE A 193 3.63 3.17 6.56
N ASN A 194 2.56 3.71 7.15
CA ASN A 194 1.27 3.05 7.35
C ASN A 194 0.21 3.71 6.44
N PRO A 195 0.14 3.35 5.15
CA PRO A 195 -0.87 3.92 4.25
C PRO A 195 -2.27 3.37 4.57
N SER A 196 -3.28 4.20 4.34
CA SER A 196 -4.67 3.77 4.23
C SER A 196 -4.94 3.14 2.85
N LEU A 197 -6.18 3.04 2.38
CA LEU A 197 -6.47 2.51 1.04
C LEU A 197 -5.84 3.40 -0.03
N VAL A 198 -4.91 2.83 -0.80
CA VAL A 198 -4.12 3.57 -1.79
C VAL A 198 -4.89 3.63 -3.11
N LEU A 199 -5.18 4.83 -3.59
CA LEU A 199 -5.83 5.13 -4.87
C LEU A 199 -4.85 5.78 -5.85
N GLY A 200 -5.24 5.89 -7.11
CA GLY A 200 -4.51 6.64 -8.13
C GLY A 200 -4.03 5.80 -9.30
N PRO A 201 -3.45 6.42 -10.33
CA PRO A 201 -2.99 5.73 -11.52
C PRO A 201 -1.76 4.86 -11.25
N THR A 202 -1.57 3.83 -12.08
CA THR A 202 -0.41 2.94 -12.01
C THR A 202 0.70 3.41 -12.96
N VAL A 203 1.95 3.08 -12.65
CA VAL A 203 3.07 3.29 -13.59
C VAL A 203 3.10 2.20 -14.67
N SER A 204 2.65 1.00 -14.33
CA SER A 204 2.69 -0.18 -15.22
C SER A 204 1.45 -0.36 -16.10
N GLY A 205 0.43 0.48 -15.92
CA GLY A 205 -0.85 0.34 -16.60
C GLY A 205 -1.77 -0.76 -16.03
N LYS A 206 -1.26 -1.68 -15.24
CA LYS A 206 -2.04 -2.78 -14.63
C LYS A 206 -1.73 -2.90 -13.15
N SER A 207 -2.76 -3.08 -12.33
CA SER A 207 -2.63 -3.29 -10.90
C SER A 207 -3.55 -4.42 -10.41
N THR A 208 -3.10 -5.10 -9.38
CA THR A 208 -3.90 -6.09 -8.62
C THR A 208 -4.22 -5.57 -7.22
N SER A 209 -4.23 -4.25 -7.01
CA SER A 209 -4.55 -3.64 -5.72
C SER A 209 -6.04 -3.71 -5.39
N ALA A 210 -6.37 -3.70 -4.10
CA ALA A 210 -7.78 -3.68 -3.65
C ALA A 210 -8.55 -2.47 -4.20
N SER A 211 -7.92 -1.32 -4.32
CA SER A 211 -8.54 -0.12 -4.88
C SER A 211 -8.85 -0.27 -6.37
N HIS A 212 -7.99 -0.97 -7.11
CA HIS A 212 -8.23 -1.27 -8.52
C HIS A 212 -9.46 -2.17 -8.68
N ASP A 213 -9.58 -3.20 -7.85
CA ASP A 213 -10.76 -4.08 -7.83
C ASP A 213 -12.04 -3.34 -7.47
N ILE A 214 -12.00 -2.41 -6.50
CA ILE A 214 -13.15 -1.57 -6.14
C ILE A 214 -13.55 -0.68 -7.33
N CYS A 215 -12.59 -0.03 -7.97
CA CYS A 215 -12.80 0.80 -9.15
C CYS A 215 -13.39 -0.01 -10.32
N LEU A 216 -12.85 -1.21 -10.55
CA LEU A 216 -13.34 -2.14 -11.57
C LEU A 216 -14.81 -2.51 -11.31
N GLN A 217 -15.15 -2.92 -10.09
CA GLN A 217 -16.53 -3.28 -9.70
C GLN A 217 -17.52 -2.11 -9.82
N MET A 218 -17.04 -0.87 -9.64
CA MET A 218 -17.87 0.32 -9.90
C MET A 218 -18.15 0.50 -11.41
N GLY A 219 -17.10 0.38 -12.24
CA GLY A 219 -17.20 0.68 -13.67
C GLY A 219 -17.78 -0.46 -14.52
N ASP A 220 -17.67 -1.72 -14.10
CA ASP A 220 -18.21 -2.88 -14.81
C ASP A 220 -19.69 -3.21 -14.48
N GLY A 221 -20.27 -2.49 -13.51
CA GLY A 221 -21.65 -2.67 -13.10
C GLY A 221 -21.88 -3.69 -11.98
N THR A 222 -20.84 -4.33 -11.46
CA THR A 222 -20.96 -5.23 -10.31
C THR A 222 -21.61 -4.54 -9.11
N MET A 223 -21.30 -3.25 -8.89
CA MET A 223 -21.90 -2.42 -7.84
C MET A 223 -23.13 -1.61 -8.30
N LYS A 224 -23.71 -1.88 -9.47
CA LYS A 224 -24.87 -1.12 -9.99
C LYS A 224 -26.08 -1.11 -9.05
N ALA A 225 -26.28 -2.18 -8.29
CA ALA A 225 -27.37 -2.28 -7.30
C ALA A 225 -27.21 -1.33 -6.11
N GLY A 226 -25.97 -0.90 -5.81
CA GLY A 226 -25.60 0.02 -4.75
C GLY A 226 -24.23 -0.28 -4.16
N ALA A 227 -23.64 0.71 -3.52
CA ALA A 227 -22.35 0.61 -2.84
C ALA A 227 -22.51 0.19 -1.36
N PRO A 228 -21.61 -0.65 -0.80
CA PRO A 228 -21.67 -1.01 0.61
C PRO A 228 -21.32 0.18 1.52
N PRO A 229 -21.95 0.31 2.71
CA PRO A 229 -21.80 1.46 3.61
C PRO A 229 -20.60 1.32 4.56
N PHE A 230 -19.39 1.23 4.05
CA PHE A 230 -18.21 1.28 4.90
C PHE A 230 -17.37 2.52 4.59
N GLU A 231 -16.81 3.08 5.63
CA GLU A 231 -15.91 4.25 5.56
C GLU A 231 -14.48 3.79 5.85
N ILE A 232 -13.54 4.24 5.02
CA ILE A 232 -12.12 3.90 5.15
C ILE A 232 -11.26 5.10 4.76
N GLY A 233 -10.11 5.25 5.40
CA GLY A 233 -9.12 6.24 4.98
C GLY A 233 -8.58 5.94 3.59
N MET A 234 -8.34 6.98 2.81
CA MET A 234 -7.83 6.87 1.44
C MET A 234 -6.68 7.86 1.20
N VAL A 235 -5.79 7.49 0.27
CA VAL A 235 -4.61 8.30 -0.07
C VAL A 235 -4.16 8.04 -1.50
N ASP A 236 -3.59 9.06 -2.15
CA ASP A 236 -3.00 8.91 -3.49
C ASP A 236 -1.69 8.11 -3.42
N VAL A 237 -1.48 7.23 -4.38
CA VAL A 237 -0.26 6.40 -4.49
C VAL A 237 1.02 7.23 -4.63
N ARG A 238 0.93 8.41 -5.26
CA ARG A 238 2.06 9.34 -5.43
C ARG A 238 2.46 9.99 -4.11
N ASP A 239 1.49 10.24 -3.23
CA ASP A 239 1.74 10.77 -1.88
C ASP A 239 2.33 9.69 -0.97
N VAL A 240 1.89 8.44 -1.15
CA VAL A 240 2.51 7.30 -0.46
C VAL A 240 3.96 7.13 -0.91
N ALA A 241 4.25 7.22 -2.22
CA ALA A 241 5.61 7.13 -2.73
C ALA A 241 6.48 8.30 -2.23
N ASP A 242 5.97 9.54 -2.25
CA ASP A 242 6.65 10.71 -1.71
C ASP A 242 6.95 10.56 -0.21
N ALA A 243 5.99 10.02 0.57
CA ALA A 243 6.21 9.73 1.99
C ALA A 243 7.36 8.74 2.23
N HIS A 244 7.48 7.71 1.40
CA HIS A 244 8.60 6.76 1.48
C HIS A 244 9.94 7.45 1.19
N ILE A 245 10.00 8.23 0.10
CA ILE A 245 11.22 8.93 -0.29
C ILE A 245 11.62 9.93 0.80
N ARG A 246 10.69 10.74 1.28
CA ARG A 246 10.94 11.69 2.36
C ARG A 246 11.40 11.00 3.64
N ALA A 247 10.79 9.88 4.01
CA ALA A 247 11.21 9.08 5.15
C ALA A 247 12.64 8.54 5.02
N ALA A 248 13.12 8.29 3.81
CA ALA A 248 14.49 7.87 3.57
C ALA A 248 15.50 9.02 3.67
N TYR A 249 15.17 10.21 3.14
CA TYR A 249 16.12 11.32 2.99
C TYR A 249 16.04 12.37 4.11
N ILE A 250 14.95 12.42 4.89
CA ILE A 250 14.86 13.31 6.07
C ILE A 250 15.57 12.62 7.24
N LEU A 251 16.64 13.24 7.73
CA LEU A 251 17.48 12.65 8.79
C LEU A 251 16.72 12.34 10.07
N ASP A 252 15.82 13.24 10.48
CA ASP A 252 15.05 13.13 11.73
C ASP A 252 13.78 12.28 11.58
N ALA A 253 13.50 11.75 10.37
CA ALA A 253 12.38 10.86 10.18
C ALA A 253 12.55 9.57 10.99
N SER A 254 11.58 9.24 11.83
CA SER A 254 11.64 8.08 12.71
C SER A 254 10.26 7.56 13.11
N GLY A 255 10.22 6.28 13.46
CA GLY A 255 9.00 5.64 13.93
C GLY A 255 7.99 5.36 12.81
N ARG A 256 6.72 5.25 13.19
CA ARG A 256 5.58 5.00 12.31
C ARG A 256 5.02 6.30 11.79
N HIS A 257 4.49 6.31 10.57
CA HIS A 257 3.83 7.45 9.95
C HIS A 257 2.54 7.01 9.26
N ILE A 258 1.39 7.46 9.77
CA ILE A 258 0.11 7.31 9.07
C ILE A 258 0.12 8.19 7.83
N VAL A 259 -0.10 7.55 6.68
CA VAL A 259 -0.20 8.24 5.39
C VAL A 259 -1.60 8.01 4.85
N SER A 260 -2.49 8.93 5.21
CA SER A 260 -3.93 8.91 4.88
C SER A 260 -4.40 10.34 4.67
N ASN A 261 -5.08 10.61 3.56
CA ASN A 261 -5.59 11.95 3.29
C ASN A 261 -6.88 12.20 4.05
N GLU A 262 -7.97 11.56 3.63
CA GLU A 262 -9.30 11.69 4.23
C GLU A 262 -10.04 10.36 4.23
N SER A 263 -11.09 10.28 5.06
CA SER A 263 -12.01 9.14 5.07
C SER A 263 -13.06 9.28 3.98
N CYS A 264 -13.35 8.19 3.29
CA CYS A 264 -14.30 8.18 2.20
C CYS A 264 -15.08 6.87 2.15
N THR A 265 -16.32 6.93 1.66
CA THR A 265 -17.13 5.75 1.35
C THR A 265 -17.09 5.44 -0.15
N PRO A 266 -17.34 4.19 -0.57
CA PRO A 266 -17.48 3.86 -1.99
C PRO A 266 -18.56 4.70 -2.68
N MET A 267 -19.63 5.08 -1.98
CA MET A 267 -20.67 5.95 -2.54
C MET A 267 -20.16 7.38 -2.80
N LYS A 268 -19.30 7.92 -1.92
CA LYS A 268 -18.68 9.24 -2.14
C LYS A 268 -17.74 9.21 -3.35
N LEU A 269 -16.92 8.14 -3.49
CA LEU A 269 -16.09 7.92 -4.69
C LEU A 269 -16.94 7.84 -5.97
N SER A 270 -18.03 7.08 -5.92
CA SER A 270 -18.94 6.97 -7.07
C SER A 270 -19.51 8.32 -7.49
N LYS A 271 -19.87 9.20 -6.54
CA LYS A 271 -20.36 10.57 -6.87
C LYS A 271 -19.29 11.39 -7.59
N MET A 272 -18.03 11.31 -7.17
CA MET A 272 -16.92 11.99 -7.85
C MET A 272 -16.76 11.51 -9.28
N LEU A 273 -16.91 10.19 -9.52
CA LEU A 273 -16.83 9.60 -10.85
C LEU A 273 -18.05 9.94 -11.74
N GLN A 274 -19.26 10.05 -11.16
CA GLN A 274 -20.48 10.36 -11.91
C GLN A 274 -20.43 11.72 -12.62
N GLU A 275 -19.67 12.68 -12.12
CA GLU A 275 -19.51 14.00 -12.71
C GLU A 275 -18.85 13.96 -14.10
N GLN A 276 -17.99 12.95 -14.37
CA GLN A 276 -17.26 12.84 -15.64
C GLN A 276 -17.55 11.54 -16.41
N PHE A 277 -18.03 10.51 -15.73
CA PHE A 277 -18.19 9.16 -16.29
C PHE A 277 -19.61 8.62 -16.13
N GLU A 278 -20.63 9.46 -16.34
CA GLU A 278 -22.05 9.10 -16.17
C GLU A 278 -22.51 7.94 -17.08
N GLN A 279 -21.80 7.69 -18.20
CA GLN A 279 -22.05 6.58 -19.12
C GLN A 279 -21.69 5.21 -18.56
N TYR A 280 -20.94 5.15 -17.44
CA TYR A 280 -20.62 3.90 -16.77
C TYR A 280 -21.68 3.52 -15.72
N PRO A 281 -21.88 2.22 -15.45
CA PRO A 281 -22.91 1.74 -14.53
C PRO A 281 -22.57 1.92 -13.03
N LEU A 282 -22.09 3.11 -12.70
CA LEU A 282 -21.66 3.48 -11.34
C LEU A 282 -22.80 3.34 -10.32
N PRO A 283 -22.52 2.95 -9.07
CA PRO A 283 -23.54 2.86 -8.02
C PRO A 283 -24.13 4.25 -7.73
N LYS A 284 -25.48 4.34 -7.68
CA LYS A 284 -26.23 5.59 -7.46
C LYS A 284 -26.84 5.70 -6.06
N LYS A 285 -26.73 4.66 -5.26
CA LYS A 285 -27.26 4.61 -3.89
C LYS A 285 -26.38 3.73 -3.00
N GLU A 286 -26.47 3.97 -1.71
CA GLU A 286 -25.85 3.13 -0.70
C GLU A 286 -26.79 1.95 -0.35
N LEU A 287 -26.22 0.77 -0.17
CA LEU A 287 -26.95 -0.40 0.28
C LEU A 287 -27.20 -0.30 1.79
N PRO A 288 -28.42 -0.64 2.26
CA PRO A 288 -28.67 -0.69 3.68
C PRO A 288 -27.85 -1.81 4.34
N LYS A 289 -27.26 -1.52 5.52
CA LYS A 289 -26.38 -2.44 6.26
C LYS A 289 -27.01 -3.84 6.47
N TRP A 290 -28.31 -3.90 6.77
CA TRP A 290 -29.00 -5.17 6.99
C TRP A 290 -29.02 -6.07 5.74
N LEU A 291 -29.12 -5.46 4.54
CA LEU A 291 -29.09 -6.21 3.27
C LEU A 291 -27.70 -6.78 3.03
N VAL A 292 -26.63 -5.97 3.23
CA VAL A 292 -25.26 -6.44 3.09
C VAL A 292 -24.95 -7.52 4.12
N TRP A 293 -25.46 -7.40 5.36
CA TRP A 293 -25.31 -8.41 6.41
C TRP A 293 -25.95 -9.76 6.03
N LEU A 294 -27.08 -9.73 5.30
CA LEU A 294 -27.77 -10.94 4.85
C LEU A 294 -27.05 -11.59 3.64
N VAL A 295 -26.67 -10.79 2.64
CA VAL A 295 -26.22 -11.29 1.33
C VAL A 295 -24.69 -11.35 1.22
N GLY A 296 -23.97 -10.46 1.91
CA GLY A 296 -22.51 -10.31 1.83
C GLY A 296 -21.73 -11.61 2.01
N PRO A 297 -22.00 -12.43 3.06
CA PRO A 297 -21.30 -13.69 3.28
C PRO A 297 -21.48 -14.74 2.17
N ILE A 298 -22.54 -14.60 1.37
CA ILE A 298 -22.83 -15.49 0.22
C ILE A 298 -22.02 -15.04 -0.99
N MET A 299 -21.90 -13.72 -1.19
CA MET A 299 -21.19 -13.14 -2.32
C MET A 299 -19.67 -13.18 -2.13
N ASP A 300 -19.21 -12.91 -0.91
CA ASP A 300 -17.79 -12.90 -0.55
C ASP A 300 -17.59 -13.49 0.85
N LYS A 301 -16.86 -14.61 0.92
CA LYS A 301 -16.59 -15.32 2.18
C LYS A 301 -15.77 -14.49 3.18
N SER A 302 -15.03 -13.48 2.72
CA SER A 302 -14.29 -12.55 3.60
C SER A 302 -15.23 -11.56 4.31
N MET A 303 -16.40 -11.29 3.73
CA MET A 303 -17.45 -10.43 4.28
C MET A 303 -18.31 -11.19 5.32
N THR A 304 -17.68 -11.68 6.37
CA THR A 304 -18.42 -12.36 7.45
C THR A 304 -19.38 -11.39 8.14
N ARG A 305 -20.44 -11.93 8.78
CA ARG A 305 -21.39 -11.11 9.55
C ARG A 305 -20.70 -10.27 10.63
N LYS A 306 -19.64 -10.82 11.25
CA LYS A 306 -18.82 -10.11 12.24
C LYS A 306 -18.08 -8.93 11.60
N VAL A 307 -17.44 -9.12 10.45
CA VAL A 307 -16.75 -8.05 9.69
C VAL A 307 -17.75 -6.96 9.31
N ILE A 308 -18.92 -7.31 8.79
CA ILE A 308 -19.96 -6.34 8.42
C ILE A 308 -20.44 -5.55 9.65
N ALA A 309 -20.71 -6.23 10.76
CA ALA A 309 -21.19 -5.57 11.98
C ALA A 309 -20.20 -4.54 12.51
N LYS A 310 -18.91 -4.86 12.48
CA LYS A 310 -17.82 -4.06 13.07
C LYS A 310 -17.24 -3.00 12.16
N ASN A 311 -17.46 -3.10 10.85
CA ASN A 311 -16.83 -2.16 9.88
C ASN A 311 -17.85 -1.30 9.13
N MET A 312 -19.10 -1.71 8.98
CA MET A 312 -20.10 -0.92 8.26
C MET A 312 -20.90 0.00 9.18
N GLY A 313 -21.08 1.26 8.75
CA GLY A 313 -21.78 2.28 9.52
C GLY A 313 -21.00 2.79 10.73
N HIS A 314 -19.69 2.59 10.76
CA HIS A 314 -18.76 3.16 11.71
C HIS A 314 -17.89 4.19 11.01
N SER A 315 -17.66 5.33 11.68
CA SER A 315 -16.77 6.36 11.15
C SER A 315 -15.31 5.95 11.37
N TRP A 316 -14.50 6.12 10.33
CA TRP A 316 -13.07 5.86 10.39
C TRP A 316 -12.29 7.16 10.30
N LYS A 317 -11.39 7.41 11.24
CA LYS A 317 -10.54 8.60 11.27
C LYS A 317 -9.13 8.25 11.73
N ALA A 318 -8.15 8.87 11.10
CA ALA A 318 -6.75 8.75 11.51
C ALA A 318 -6.05 10.12 11.50
N ASP A 319 -5.16 10.32 12.44
CA ASP A 319 -4.33 11.49 12.54
C ASP A 319 -3.16 11.40 11.56
N ASN A 320 -3.12 12.31 10.60
CA ASN A 320 -2.07 12.42 9.61
C ASN A 320 -1.13 13.62 9.87
N SER A 321 -1.23 14.26 11.02
CA SER A 321 -0.42 15.43 11.36
C SER A 321 1.07 15.10 11.34
N LYS A 322 1.47 13.95 11.85
CA LYS A 322 2.87 13.52 11.87
C LYS A 322 3.47 13.41 10.47
N SER A 323 2.74 12.85 9.49
CA SER A 323 3.23 12.78 8.10
C SER A 323 3.31 14.16 7.45
N LYS A 324 2.37 15.05 7.74
CA LYS A 324 2.44 16.45 7.28
C LYS A 324 3.59 17.23 7.90
N GLU A 325 3.76 17.16 9.21
CA GLU A 325 4.74 17.96 9.95
C GLU A 325 6.17 17.42 9.82
N LYS A 326 6.35 16.10 9.93
CA LYS A 326 7.67 15.46 9.95
C LYS A 326 8.19 15.06 8.58
N LEU A 327 7.30 14.66 7.68
CA LEU A 327 7.67 14.34 6.31
C LEU A 327 7.34 15.46 5.32
N GLY A 328 6.54 16.46 5.71
CA GLY A 328 6.13 17.57 4.84
C GLY A 328 5.22 17.13 3.70
N ILE A 329 4.35 16.13 3.94
CA ILE A 329 3.44 15.61 2.91
C ILE A 329 2.30 16.62 2.65
N GLU A 330 2.11 16.94 1.38
CA GLU A 330 0.97 17.67 0.86
C GLU A 330 0.10 16.70 0.08
N TYR A 331 -1.09 16.39 0.64
CA TYR A 331 -1.94 15.36 0.06
C TYR A 331 -2.73 15.86 -1.15
N ARG A 332 -2.72 15.05 -2.23
CA ARG A 332 -3.58 15.26 -3.41
C ARG A 332 -5.04 15.02 -3.06
N SER A 333 -5.95 15.74 -3.75
CA SER A 333 -7.38 15.50 -3.56
C SER A 333 -7.77 14.08 -4.02
N LEU A 334 -8.66 13.43 -3.29
CA LEU A 334 -9.18 12.12 -3.69
C LEU A 334 -9.95 12.18 -5.02
N ASN A 335 -10.56 13.32 -5.32
CA ASN A 335 -11.24 13.54 -6.59
C ASN A 335 -10.26 13.38 -7.77
N THR A 336 -9.10 14.04 -7.70
CA THR A 336 -8.04 13.89 -8.71
C THR A 336 -7.58 12.44 -8.80
N SER A 337 -7.29 11.81 -7.66
CA SER A 337 -6.77 10.44 -7.60
C SER A 337 -7.71 9.43 -8.24
N ILE A 338 -9.01 9.51 -7.93
CA ILE A 338 -9.99 8.52 -8.43
C ILE A 338 -10.33 8.76 -9.90
N ILE A 339 -10.41 10.01 -10.35
CA ILE A 339 -10.66 10.36 -11.73
C ILE A 339 -9.52 9.88 -12.64
N GLU A 340 -8.27 10.19 -12.29
CA GLU A 340 -7.11 9.77 -13.07
C GLU A 340 -6.98 8.24 -13.10
N MET A 341 -7.24 7.56 -11.98
CA MET A 341 -7.25 6.11 -11.91
C MET A 341 -8.33 5.51 -12.82
N PHE A 342 -9.53 6.02 -12.75
CA PHE A 342 -10.66 5.51 -13.55
C PHE A 342 -10.45 5.78 -15.05
N GLN A 343 -9.94 6.98 -15.41
CA GLN A 343 -9.59 7.31 -16.79
C GLN A 343 -8.53 6.36 -17.34
N GLN A 344 -7.47 6.09 -16.57
CA GLN A 344 -6.44 5.13 -16.97
C GLN A 344 -7.04 3.73 -17.23
N MET A 345 -7.95 3.27 -16.37
CA MET A 345 -8.64 1.99 -16.56
C MET A 345 -9.51 1.96 -17.83
N ILE A 346 -10.10 3.09 -18.22
CA ILE A 346 -10.82 3.24 -19.49
C ILE A 346 -9.85 3.10 -20.66
N ASP A 347 -8.75 3.85 -20.63
CA ASP A 347 -7.74 3.87 -21.70
C ASP A 347 -7.11 2.48 -21.92
N GLU A 348 -6.97 1.71 -20.87
CA GLU A 348 -6.48 0.31 -20.87
C GLU A 348 -7.55 -0.71 -21.26
N GLY A 349 -8.80 -0.27 -21.45
CA GLY A 349 -9.90 -1.18 -21.82
C GLY A 349 -10.32 -2.13 -20.69
N SER A 350 -10.12 -1.75 -19.42
CA SER A 350 -10.47 -2.58 -18.26
C SER A 350 -11.97 -2.82 -18.12
N PHE A 351 -12.80 -1.90 -18.63
CA PHE A 351 -14.25 -2.02 -18.59
C PHE A 351 -14.77 -2.60 -19.91
N LYS A 352 -15.60 -3.64 -19.85
CA LYS A 352 -16.32 -4.13 -21.02
C LYS A 352 -17.26 -3.04 -21.52
N LYS A 353 -17.19 -2.70 -22.80
CA LYS A 353 -18.24 -1.86 -23.41
C LYS A 353 -19.57 -2.61 -23.26
N SER A 354 -20.48 -2.06 -22.49
CA SER A 354 -21.87 -2.54 -22.35
C SER A 354 -22.62 -2.39 -23.66
#